data_666b572b812b1a055ce60938c3ea21e7
#
_entry.id   666b572b812b1a055ce60938c3ea21e7
#
_cell.length_a   1.000
_cell.length_b   1.000
_cell.length_c   1.000
_cell.angle_alpha   90.00
_cell.angle_beta   90.00
_cell.angle_gamma   90.00
#
_symmetry.space_group_name_H-M   'P 1'
#
loop_
_entity.id
_entity.type
_entity.pdbx_description
1 polymer ?
#
loop_
_entity_poly.entity_id
_entity_poly.type
_entity_poly.pdbx_seq_one_letter_code
_entity_poly.pdbx_strand_id
1 'polypeptide(L)'
;MTQATRFDRIAPFLDGQAIEVPSWAYGNSGTRFKVFGSAGTPRTVEEKIADAAAVHRFTGLAPAVALHIPWDKVDDYAALRRYAEDLGIRLGTVNSNTFQDDDYKLGALTHTDPKIRQKAIDHHFECLDVMDATGSRDLKIWLAEGTNYPGQGDLRGRQDRLAESLATIYERVGEEQRLVLEYKFFEPAFYHTDVPDWGTSYAHVAALGERAFVCLDTGHHAPGTNIEFIVAQLLRLGKLGSFDFNSRFYADDDLIVGAADPYQLFRILFEVIRGGGFGPEATADVAFMLDQCHNIEKKIPGQIRSVLNVQEMTARALLVDRDALTAAQEAGDVLLANEIFMDAFYTDVRPLLAAWREERGLPADPMRAYLASGYQEQIEADRIGGTQAGWN
;
A
#
# COMPACT_ATOMS: atom_id res chain seq x y z
N MET A 1 2.67 -28.36 -17.74
CA MET A 1 1.54 -27.46 -18.11
C MET A 1 1.92 -26.73 -19.40
N THR A 2 1.05 -26.69 -20.43
CA THR A 2 1.26 -25.92 -21.66
C THR A 2 1.18 -24.41 -21.43
N GLN A 3 1.66 -23.59 -22.36
CA GLN A 3 1.54 -22.13 -22.25
C GLN A 3 0.07 -21.67 -22.24
N ALA A 4 -0.80 -22.26 -23.07
CA ALA A 4 -2.23 -21.98 -23.07
C ALA A 4 -2.87 -22.30 -21.72
N THR A 5 -2.60 -23.48 -21.14
CA THR A 5 -3.13 -23.87 -19.84
C THR A 5 -2.64 -22.95 -18.71
N ARG A 6 -1.40 -22.44 -18.80
CA ARG A 6 -0.88 -21.43 -17.84
C ARG A 6 -1.60 -20.11 -17.99
N PHE A 7 -1.84 -19.67 -19.21
CA PHE A 7 -2.56 -18.42 -19.50
C PHE A 7 -3.99 -18.47 -18.94
N ASP A 8 -4.74 -19.53 -19.26
CA ASP A 8 -6.12 -19.73 -18.77
C ASP A 8 -6.22 -19.74 -17.25
N ARG A 9 -5.16 -20.19 -16.57
CA ARG A 9 -5.10 -20.20 -15.11
C ARG A 9 -4.88 -18.82 -14.49
N ILE A 10 -4.06 -17.96 -15.11
CA ILE A 10 -3.67 -16.67 -14.53
C ILE A 10 -4.56 -15.51 -14.98
N ALA A 11 -5.10 -15.54 -16.18
CA ALA A 11 -5.84 -14.41 -16.76
C ALA A 11 -7.02 -13.95 -15.91
N PRO A 12 -7.90 -14.82 -15.39
CA PRO A 12 -9.04 -14.38 -14.56
C PRO A 12 -8.63 -13.68 -13.26
N PHE A 13 -7.47 -14.03 -12.71
CA PHE A 13 -6.93 -13.36 -11.53
C PHE A 13 -6.38 -11.97 -11.89
N LEU A 14 -5.63 -11.87 -12.98
CA LEU A 14 -5.08 -10.58 -13.43
C LEU A 14 -6.18 -9.58 -13.81
N ASP A 15 -7.31 -10.06 -14.36
CA ASP A 15 -8.46 -9.22 -14.67
C ASP A 15 -9.08 -8.54 -13.44
N GLY A 16 -8.98 -9.18 -12.28
CA GLY A 16 -9.41 -8.62 -11.00
C GLY A 16 -8.32 -7.88 -10.24
N GLN A 17 -7.08 -7.83 -10.76
CA GLN A 17 -5.98 -7.19 -10.03
C GLN A 17 -6.08 -5.67 -10.13
N ALA A 18 -6.26 -5.02 -9.00
CA ALA A 18 -6.26 -3.57 -8.85
C ALA A 18 -5.22 -3.17 -7.79
N ILE A 19 -4.28 -2.32 -8.19
CA ILE A 19 -3.21 -1.84 -7.33
C ILE A 19 -3.38 -0.32 -7.21
N GLU A 20 -3.59 0.17 -6.02
CA GLU A 20 -3.69 1.60 -5.74
C GLU A 20 -2.29 2.21 -5.70
N VAL A 21 -2.15 3.41 -6.28
CA VAL A 21 -0.89 4.15 -6.22
C VAL A 21 -1.02 5.37 -5.30
N PRO A 22 0.00 5.71 -4.52
CA PRO A 22 -0.09 6.82 -3.59
C PRO A 22 0.15 8.16 -4.29
N SER A 23 -0.66 9.18 -3.98
CA SER A 23 -0.50 10.54 -4.54
C SER A 23 0.86 11.15 -4.19
N TRP A 24 1.33 10.88 -2.97
CA TRP A 24 2.61 11.40 -2.47
C TRP A 24 3.84 10.82 -3.16
N ALA A 25 3.73 9.66 -3.80
CA ALA A 25 4.83 9.08 -4.57
C ALA A 25 5.28 9.95 -5.75
N TYR A 26 4.44 10.85 -6.24
CA TYR A 26 4.75 11.73 -7.37
C TYR A 26 5.40 13.04 -6.92
N GLY A 27 5.27 13.43 -5.66
CA GLY A 27 5.89 14.60 -5.07
C GLY A 27 7.40 14.45 -4.87
N ASN A 28 8.05 15.55 -4.50
CA ASN A 28 9.44 15.50 -4.09
C ASN A 28 9.59 14.72 -2.79
N SER A 29 10.64 13.94 -2.70
CA SER A 29 10.99 13.15 -1.51
C SER A 29 12.49 13.29 -1.20
N GLY A 30 12.94 12.73 -0.10
CA GLY A 30 14.31 12.87 0.31
C GLY A 30 14.68 12.03 1.51
N THR A 31 15.68 12.49 2.23
CA THR A 31 16.08 11.94 3.52
C THR A 31 15.41 12.74 4.63
N ARG A 32 15.53 12.30 5.88
CA ARG A 32 15.11 13.10 7.03
C ARG A 32 15.82 14.46 7.16
N PHE A 33 16.88 14.70 6.38
CA PHE A 33 17.63 15.95 6.44
C PHE A 33 17.26 16.91 5.32
N LYS A 34 16.79 16.43 4.19
CA LYS A 34 16.49 17.26 3.03
C LYS A 34 15.57 16.54 2.06
N VAL A 35 14.59 17.29 1.56
CA VAL A 35 13.82 16.94 0.38
C VAL A 35 14.56 17.42 -0.87
N PHE A 36 14.68 16.56 -1.87
CA PHE A 36 15.37 16.87 -3.14
C PHE A 36 14.33 17.15 -4.22
N GLY A 37 14.53 18.25 -4.94
CA GLY A 37 13.68 18.61 -6.08
C GLY A 37 13.97 17.74 -7.29
N SER A 38 12.90 17.29 -7.95
CA SER A 38 12.95 16.56 -9.22
C SER A 38 12.27 17.35 -10.33
N ALA A 39 12.78 17.26 -11.56
CA ALA A 39 12.11 17.86 -12.71
C ALA A 39 10.74 17.18 -12.97
N GLY A 40 9.75 17.97 -13.38
CA GLY A 40 8.41 17.47 -13.65
C GLY A 40 7.56 17.17 -12.42
N THR A 41 8.01 17.56 -11.22
CA THR A 41 7.23 17.38 -9.98
C THR A 41 5.85 18.04 -10.08
N PRO A 42 4.78 17.37 -9.68
CA PRO A 42 3.44 17.95 -9.61
C PRO A 42 3.38 19.22 -8.75
N ARG A 43 2.58 20.18 -9.17
CA ARG A 43 2.34 21.45 -8.47
C ARG A 43 0.98 21.46 -7.75
N THR A 44 0.08 20.59 -8.18
CA THR A 44 -1.28 20.47 -7.64
C THR A 44 -1.68 19.01 -7.47
N VAL A 45 -2.77 18.77 -6.74
CA VAL A 45 -3.33 17.42 -6.58
C VAL A 45 -3.78 16.83 -7.92
N GLU A 46 -4.34 17.65 -8.81
CA GLU A 46 -4.76 17.22 -10.14
C GLU A 46 -3.57 16.71 -10.98
N GLU A 47 -2.42 17.36 -10.88
CA GLU A 47 -1.20 16.90 -11.56
C GLU A 47 -0.70 15.55 -10.98
N LYS A 48 -0.84 15.32 -9.65
CA LYS A 48 -0.56 14.01 -9.04
C LYS A 48 -1.51 12.92 -9.58
N ILE A 49 -2.81 13.25 -9.67
CA ILE A 49 -3.82 12.33 -10.21
C ILE A 49 -3.56 12.04 -11.70
N ALA A 50 -3.14 13.02 -12.49
CA ALA A 50 -2.77 12.82 -13.89
C ALA A 50 -1.57 11.87 -14.05
N ASP A 51 -0.58 11.96 -13.15
CA ASP A 51 0.57 11.07 -13.14
C ASP A 51 0.17 9.63 -12.72
N ALA A 52 -0.73 9.50 -11.74
CA ALA A 52 -1.32 8.21 -11.36
C ALA A 52 -2.12 7.59 -12.53
N ALA A 53 -2.91 8.39 -13.24
CA ALA A 53 -3.64 7.96 -14.43
C ALA A 53 -2.69 7.52 -15.55
N ALA A 54 -1.51 8.14 -15.68
CA ALA A 54 -0.49 7.70 -16.62
C ALA A 54 0.02 6.29 -16.28
N VAL A 55 0.24 5.96 -14.98
CA VAL A 55 0.60 4.59 -14.56
C VAL A 55 -0.50 3.61 -14.98
N HIS A 56 -1.77 3.93 -14.70
CA HIS A 56 -2.90 3.07 -15.10
C HIS A 56 -2.98 2.88 -16.62
N ARG A 57 -2.88 3.96 -17.39
CA ARG A 57 -2.97 3.93 -18.87
C ARG A 57 -1.97 2.96 -19.51
N PHE A 58 -0.74 2.85 -18.96
CA PHE A 58 0.27 1.95 -19.51
C PHE A 58 0.19 0.54 -18.93
N THR A 59 -0.26 0.36 -17.70
CA THR A 59 -0.25 -0.95 -17.02
C THR A 59 -1.60 -1.66 -17.03
N GLY A 60 -2.70 -0.90 -17.06
CA GLY A 60 -4.07 -1.40 -16.88
C GLY A 60 -4.40 -1.84 -15.45
N LEU A 61 -3.48 -1.70 -14.50
CA LEU A 61 -3.56 -2.31 -13.17
C LEU A 61 -3.63 -1.32 -12.01
N ALA A 62 -3.51 -0.02 -12.27
CA ALA A 62 -3.52 1.02 -11.24
C ALA A 62 -4.77 1.91 -11.32
N PRO A 63 -6.00 1.36 -11.12
CA PRO A 63 -7.25 2.08 -11.34
C PRO A 63 -7.61 3.04 -10.23
N ALA A 64 -6.77 3.22 -9.22
CA ALA A 64 -7.05 4.08 -8.08
C ALA A 64 -5.80 4.82 -7.60
N VAL A 65 -6.00 6.01 -7.02
CA VAL A 65 -4.98 6.81 -6.36
C VAL A 65 -5.41 7.12 -4.93
N ALA A 66 -4.53 6.82 -3.96
CA ALA A 66 -4.72 7.17 -2.56
C ALA A 66 -4.44 8.66 -2.34
N LEU A 67 -5.22 9.26 -1.46
CA LEU A 67 -5.03 10.63 -1.01
C LEU A 67 -4.40 10.68 0.38
N HIS A 68 -3.64 11.73 0.65
CA HIS A 68 -3.07 12.01 1.97
C HIS A 68 -3.50 13.41 2.45
N ILE A 69 -4.26 13.48 3.52
CA ILE A 69 -4.81 14.72 4.03
C ILE A 69 -3.94 15.21 5.20
N PRO A 70 -3.43 16.45 5.16
CA PRO A 70 -3.81 17.59 4.30
C PRO A 70 -2.97 17.79 3.02
N TRP A 71 -2.04 16.91 2.66
CA TRP A 71 -1.17 17.12 1.49
C TRP A 71 -1.95 17.25 0.18
N ASP A 72 -3.11 16.60 0.09
CA ASP A 72 -4.01 16.60 -1.07
C ASP A 72 -5.31 17.36 -0.78
N LYS A 73 -5.26 18.34 0.13
CA LYS A 73 -6.43 19.14 0.48
C LYS A 73 -6.86 20.04 -0.67
N VAL A 74 -8.15 20.00 -0.99
CA VAL A 74 -8.82 20.84 -1.98
C VAL A 74 -10.14 21.38 -1.40
N ASP A 75 -10.69 22.43 -2.01
CA ASP A 75 -11.97 23.00 -1.58
C ASP A 75 -13.18 22.18 -2.07
N ASP A 76 -13.06 21.46 -3.21
CA ASP A 76 -14.15 20.68 -3.82
C ASP A 76 -13.66 19.25 -4.17
N TYR A 77 -13.81 18.33 -3.24
CA TYR A 77 -13.48 16.92 -3.45
C TYR A 77 -14.40 16.22 -4.45
N ALA A 78 -15.64 16.70 -4.63
CA ALA A 78 -16.53 16.15 -5.65
C ALA A 78 -16.07 16.53 -7.06
N ALA A 79 -15.51 17.72 -7.24
CA ALA A 79 -14.85 18.10 -8.50
C ALA A 79 -13.58 17.28 -8.73
N LEU A 80 -12.77 17.06 -7.70
CA LEU A 80 -11.55 16.24 -7.78
C LEU A 80 -11.88 14.79 -8.15
N ARG A 81 -12.95 14.24 -7.59
CA ARG A 81 -13.46 12.90 -7.93
C ARG A 81 -13.82 12.82 -9.42
N ARG A 82 -14.63 13.76 -9.93
CA ARG A 82 -14.98 13.79 -11.36
C ARG A 82 -13.75 13.89 -12.25
N TYR A 83 -12.77 14.71 -11.86
CA TYR A 83 -11.52 14.83 -12.60
C TYR A 83 -10.76 13.50 -12.68
N ALA A 84 -10.67 12.75 -11.59
CA ALA A 84 -10.05 11.43 -11.60
C ALA A 84 -10.83 10.44 -12.48
N GLU A 85 -12.16 10.43 -12.39
CA GLU A 85 -13.06 9.59 -13.19
C GLU A 85 -12.92 9.90 -14.69
N ASP A 86 -12.79 11.17 -15.08
CA ASP A 86 -12.55 11.61 -16.47
C ASP A 86 -11.20 11.10 -17.01
N LEU A 87 -10.23 10.87 -16.15
CA LEU A 87 -8.93 10.27 -16.49
C LEU A 87 -8.93 8.74 -16.46
N GLY A 88 -10.07 8.11 -16.14
CA GLY A 88 -10.24 6.66 -16.10
C GLY A 88 -9.73 6.00 -14.83
N ILE A 89 -9.51 6.74 -13.75
CA ILE A 89 -9.16 6.21 -12.42
C ILE A 89 -10.13 6.75 -11.36
N ARG A 90 -10.08 6.18 -10.16
CA ARG A 90 -10.87 6.64 -9.01
C ARG A 90 -9.98 7.14 -7.88
N LEU A 91 -10.54 7.96 -7.01
CA LEU A 91 -9.94 8.25 -5.71
C LEU A 91 -10.12 7.03 -4.80
N GLY A 92 -9.07 6.64 -4.13
CA GLY A 92 -9.00 5.42 -3.33
C GLY A 92 -8.93 5.71 -1.82
N THR A 93 -8.01 5.06 -1.14
CA THR A 93 -7.77 5.21 0.31
C THR A 93 -7.52 6.67 0.70
N VAL A 94 -8.06 7.08 1.84
CA VAL A 94 -7.74 8.37 2.48
C VAL A 94 -6.81 8.11 3.67
N ASN A 95 -5.61 8.69 3.62
CA ASN A 95 -4.59 8.59 4.66
C ASN A 95 -4.61 9.85 5.52
N SER A 96 -4.63 9.67 6.85
CA SER A 96 -4.57 10.77 7.80
C SER A 96 -3.12 11.18 8.12
N ASN A 97 -2.94 12.44 8.51
CA ASN A 97 -1.65 12.97 8.96
C ASN A 97 -1.76 13.52 10.39
N THR A 98 -1.30 12.75 11.33
CA THR A 98 -1.23 13.12 12.74
C THR A 98 0.20 13.13 13.27
N PHE A 99 1.17 13.49 12.41
CA PHE A 99 2.59 13.45 12.73
C PHE A 99 3.40 14.69 12.33
N GLN A 100 2.82 15.64 11.57
CA GLN A 100 3.54 16.84 11.11
C GLN A 100 3.23 18.11 11.92
N ASP A 101 2.11 18.16 12.64
CA ASP A 101 1.75 19.32 13.44
C ASP A 101 2.62 19.40 14.70
N ASP A 102 3.04 20.61 15.07
CA ASP A 102 3.91 20.87 16.23
C ASP A 102 3.30 20.37 17.55
N ASP A 103 1.97 20.36 17.66
CA ASP A 103 1.25 19.87 18.84
C ASP A 103 1.46 18.35 19.02
N TYR A 104 1.75 17.61 17.98
CA TYR A 104 1.90 16.15 18.01
C TYR A 104 3.28 15.64 18.44
N LYS A 105 4.15 16.52 18.86
CA LYS A 105 5.52 16.18 19.30
C LYS A 105 5.58 15.07 20.37
N LEU A 106 4.58 14.98 21.25
CA LEU A 106 4.50 13.95 22.30
C LEU A 106 3.44 12.88 22.04
N GLY A 107 2.96 12.82 20.81
CA GLY A 107 1.89 11.95 20.34
C GLY A 107 0.67 12.75 19.91
N ALA A 108 -0.17 12.15 19.11
CA ALA A 108 -1.44 12.71 18.64
C ALA A 108 -2.61 12.01 19.35
N LEU A 109 -2.96 10.79 18.92
CA LEU A 109 -4.02 9.98 19.53
C LEU A 109 -3.65 9.45 20.92
N THR A 110 -2.36 9.40 21.25
CA THR A 110 -1.85 8.95 22.56
C THR A 110 -1.48 10.10 23.49
N HIS A 111 -1.61 11.36 23.06
CA HIS A 111 -1.17 12.54 23.82
C HIS A 111 -1.85 12.65 25.19
N THR A 112 -1.13 13.12 26.21
CA THR A 112 -1.67 13.28 27.58
C THR A 112 -2.70 14.40 27.68
N ASP A 113 -2.55 15.47 26.88
CA ASP A 113 -3.54 16.56 26.80
C ASP A 113 -4.75 16.12 25.95
N PRO A 114 -5.96 16.07 26.55
CA PRO A 114 -7.16 15.69 25.83
C PRO A 114 -7.53 16.63 24.68
N LYS A 115 -7.09 17.89 24.71
CA LYS A 115 -7.35 18.85 23.61
C LYS A 115 -6.55 18.48 22.37
N ILE A 116 -5.32 18.03 22.53
CA ILE A 116 -4.47 17.59 21.41
C ILE A 116 -5.01 16.28 20.84
N ARG A 117 -5.45 15.34 21.70
CA ARG A 117 -6.13 14.12 21.21
C ARG A 117 -7.39 14.45 20.43
N GLN A 118 -8.21 15.39 20.93
CA GLN A 118 -9.43 15.81 20.21
C GLN A 118 -9.09 16.44 18.85
N LYS A 119 -8.07 17.30 18.77
CA LYS A 119 -7.59 17.85 17.49
C LYS A 119 -7.22 16.75 16.49
N ALA A 120 -6.53 15.69 16.94
CA ALA A 120 -6.19 14.55 16.10
C ALA A 120 -7.44 13.75 15.69
N ILE A 121 -8.39 13.54 16.60
CA ILE A 121 -9.67 12.88 16.29
C ILE A 121 -10.48 13.70 15.27
N ASP A 122 -10.54 15.02 15.44
CA ASP A 122 -11.23 15.92 14.51
C ASP A 122 -10.62 15.87 13.10
N HIS A 123 -9.29 15.71 13.00
CA HIS A 123 -8.64 15.49 11.71
C HIS A 123 -9.07 14.15 11.04
N HIS A 124 -9.24 13.08 11.81
CA HIS A 124 -9.79 11.84 11.26
C HIS A 124 -11.25 12.00 10.85
N PHE A 125 -12.01 12.82 11.54
CA PHE A 125 -13.37 13.17 11.10
C PHE A 125 -13.36 13.96 9.79
N GLU A 126 -12.42 14.91 9.60
CA GLU A 126 -12.19 15.57 8.30
C GLU A 126 -11.88 14.52 7.19
N CYS A 127 -11.03 13.55 7.48
CA CYS A 127 -10.73 12.46 6.53
C CYS A 127 -11.99 11.63 6.17
N LEU A 128 -12.86 11.35 7.13
CA LEU A 128 -14.13 10.65 6.87
C LEU A 128 -15.07 11.51 6.00
N ASP A 129 -15.13 12.83 6.21
CA ASP A 129 -15.88 13.75 5.34
C ASP A 129 -15.32 13.76 3.90
N VAL A 130 -13.99 13.69 3.75
CA VAL A 130 -13.34 13.53 2.45
C VAL A 130 -13.74 12.19 1.80
N MET A 131 -13.78 11.10 2.57
CA MET A 131 -14.20 9.79 2.06
C MET A 131 -15.65 9.82 1.56
N ASP A 132 -16.55 10.48 2.28
CA ASP A 132 -17.94 10.64 1.86
C ASP A 132 -18.04 11.41 0.52
N ALA A 133 -17.25 12.46 0.34
CA ALA A 133 -17.25 13.28 -0.88
C ALA A 133 -16.59 12.55 -2.08
N THR A 134 -15.59 11.73 -1.82
CA THR A 134 -14.82 11.00 -2.86
C THR A 134 -15.37 9.63 -3.19
N GLY A 135 -16.20 9.06 -2.32
CA GLY A 135 -16.63 7.66 -2.39
C GLY A 135 -15.54 6.67 -2.00
N SER A 136 -14.54 7.12 -1.25
CA SER A 136 -13.47 6.30 -0.72
C SER A 136 -13.99 5.37 0.38
N ARG A 137 -13.42 4.17 0.48
CA ARG A 137 -13.86 3.18 1.45
C ARG A 137 -12.97 3.08 2.68
N ASP A 138 -11.66 3.24 2.51
CA ASP A 138 -10.68 2.96 3.54
C ASP A 138 -10.12 4.24 4.14
N LEU A 139 -10.29 4.41 5.47
CA LEU A 139 -9.53 5.37 6.27
C LEU A 139 -8.29 4.66 6.79
N LYS A 140 -7.12 5.04 6.30
CA LYS A 140 -5.86 4.50 6.77
C LYS A 140 -5.26 5.39 7.85
N ILE A 141 -4.89 4.78 8.95
CA ILE A 141 -4.28 5.43 10.12
C ILE A 141 -2.90 4.81 10.32
N TRP A 142 -1.87 5.60 10.05
CA TRP A 142 -0.49 5.34 10.43
C TRP A 142 -0.06 6.34 11.50
N LEU A 143 0.63 5.84 12.54
CA LEU A 143 1.01 6.64 13.72
C LEU A 143 2.52 6.70 13.86
N ALA A 144 3.10 7.89 13.67
CA ALA A 144 4.52 8.15 13.90
C ALA A 144 4.80 8.55 15.36
N GLU A 145 4.04 8.06 16.31
CA GLU A 145 4.12 8.39 17.74
C GLU A 145 4.50 7.18 18.58
N GLY A 146 5.20 7.42 19.69
CA GLY A 146 5.69 6.35 20.54
C GLY A 146 6.59 6.83 21.66
N THR A 147 7.24 5.88 22.35
CA THR A 147 8.20 6.14 23.42
C THR A 147 9.16 4.97 23.58
N ASN A 148 10.40 5.24 24.02
CA ASN A 148 11.46 4.24 24.05
C ASN A 148 11.50 3.43 25.35
N TYR A 149 11.11 4.02 26.50
CA TYR A 149 11.23 3.36 27.82
C TYR A 149 10.31 4.00 28.87
N PRO A 150 9.96 3.30 29.96
CA PRO A 150 8.98 3.76 30.94
C PRO A 150 9.30 5.10 31.61
N GLY A 151 10.56 5.50 31.70
CA GLY A 151 10.95 6.80 32.25
C GLY A 151 10.66 7.98 31.31
N GLN A 152 10.43 7.70 30.02
CA GLN A 152 10.10 8.68 29.01
C GLN A 152 8.58 8.88 28.85
N GLY A 153 7.80 7.83 29.09
CA GLY A 153 6.35 7.87 29.03
C GLY A 153 5.68 6.67 29.67
N ASP A 154 4.42 6.81 30.02
CA ASP A 154 3.59 5.72 30.52
C ASP A 154 3.10 4.84 29.35
N LEU A 155 3.74 3.70 29.16
CA LEU A 155 3.47 2.77 28.06
C LEU A 155 2.01 2.27 28.06
N ARG A 156 1.46 1.95 29.23
CA ARG A 156 0.06 1.46 29.32
C ARG A 156 -0.93 2.58 29.10
N GLY A 157 -0.73 3.72 29.75
CA GLY A 157 -1.60 4.88 29.59
C GLY A 157 -1.62 5.41 28.14
N ARG A 158 -0.54 5.24 27.37
CA ARG A 158 -0.54 5.53 25.92
C ARG A 158 -1.46 4.58 25.17
N GLN A 159 -1.39 3.28 25.44
CA GLN A 159 -2.27 2.29 24.80
C GLN A 159 -3.74 2.48 25.18
N ASP A 160 -4.05 2.83 26.44
CA ASP A 160 -5.41 3.13 26.88
C ASP A 160 -5.98 4.34 26.12
N ARG A 161 -5.20 5.43 26.00
CA ARG A 161 -5.60 6.63 25.24
C ARG A 161 -5.75 6.36 23.75
N LEU A 162 -4.87 5.51 23.16
CA LEU A 162 -4.99 5.10 21.77
C LEU A 162 -6.29 4.33 21.54
N ALA A 163 -6.60 3.36 22.40
CA ALA A 163 -7.82 2.57 22.30
C ALA A 163 -9.08 3.45 22.39
N GLU A 164 -9.12 4.41 23.34
CA GLU A 164 -10.22 5.38 23.47
C GLU A 164 -10.37 6.26 22.22
N SER A 165 -9.25 6.78 21.70
CA SER A 165 -9.25 7.65 20.51
C SER A 165 -9.71 6.90 19.25
N LEU A 166 -9.19 5.68 19.05
CA LEU A 166 -9.60 4.82 17.91
C LEU A 166 -11.08 4.43 18.01
N ALA A 167 -11.58 4.13 19.21
CA ALA A 167 -13.00 3.83 19.41
C ALA A 167 -13.87 5.03 19.01
N THR A 168 -13.49 6.24 19.44
CA THR A 168 -14.20 7.48 19.08
C THR A 168 -14.22 7.72 17.56
N ILE A 169 -13.09 7.46 16.87
CA ILE A 169 -13.02 7.59 15.40
C ILE A 169 -13.91 6.52 14.75
N TYR A 170 -13.83 5.28 15.25
CA TYR A 170 -14.56 4.14 14.69
C TYR A 170 -16.09 4.29 14.77
N GLU A 171 -16.63 4.93 15.80
CA GLU A 171 -18.06 5.24 15.94
C GLU A 171 -18.60 6.05 14.75
N ARG A 172 -17.75 6.84 14.08
CA ARG A 172 -18.13 7.66 12.93
C ARG A 172 -17.87 6.99 11.58
N VAL A 173 -17.16 5.86 11.54
CA VAL A 173 -16.92 5.09 10.31
C VAL A 173 -18.26 4.59 9.76
N GLY A 174 -18.58 4.91 8.51
CA GLY A 174 -19.83 4.53 7.85
C GLY A 174 -19.95 3.02 7.61
N GLU A 175 -21.16 2.55 7.27
CA GLU A 175 -21.44 1.10 7.09
C GLU A 175 -20.58 0.48 5.97
N GLU A 176 -20.34 1.24 4.88
CA GLU A 176 -19.53 0.81 3.72
C GLU A 176 -18.05 1.23 3.85
N GLN A 177 -17.68 1.91 4.93
CA GLN A 177 -16.31 2.37 5.18
C GLN A 177 -15.59 1.43 6.13
N ARG A 178 -14.25 1.46 6.06
CA ARG A 178 -13.38 0.67 6.94
C ARG A 178 -12.33 1.57 7.59
N LEU A 179 -11.97 1.27 8.84
CA LEU A 179 -10.78 1.78 9.50
C LEU A 179 -9.66 0.77 9.31
N VAL A 180 -8.53 1.21 8.80
CA VAL A 180 -7.38 0.36 8.54
C VAL A 180 -6.19 0.89 9.32
N LEU A 181 -5.73 0.13 10.33
CA LEU A 181 -4.65 0.53 11.23
C LEU A 181 -3.33 -0.09 10.77
N GLU A 182 -2.42 0.77 10.37
CA GLU A 182 -1.08 0.42 9.95
C GLU A 182 -0.12 0.38 11.14
N TYR A 183 0.78 -0.61 11.16
CA TYR A 183 1.81 -0.75 12.18
C TYR A 183 3.21 -0.52 11.61
N LYS A 184 4.11 -0.05 12.48
CA LYS A 184 5.52 0.16 12.17
C LYS A 184 6.34 -0.03 13.42
N PHE A 185 7.42 -0.80 13.38
CA PHE A 185 8.15 -1.21 14.58
C PHE A 185 8.98 -0.08 15.22
N PHE A 186 9.44 0.90 14.44
CA PHE A 186 10.03 2.16 14.92
C PHE A 186 9.91 3.25 13.87
N GLU A 187 9.87 4.51 14.30
CA GLU A 187 9.96 5.66 13.42
C GLU A 187 11.42 6.14 13.33
N PRO A 188 11.88 6.66 12.16
CA PRO A 188 13.30 6.75 11.82
C PRO A 188 14.22 7.09 12.99
N ALA A 189 14.88 6.09 13.51
CA ALA A 189 15.96 6.10 14.50
C ALA A 189 15.66 6.76 15.86
N PHE A 190 14.38 7.04 16.23
CA PHE A 190 14.12 7.82 17.43
C PHE A 190 13.39 7.09 18.55
N TYR A 191 12.36 6.32 18.26
CA TYR A 191 11.53 5.68 19.26
C TYR A 191 10.80 4.45 18.74
N HIS A 192 10.45 3.60 19.68
CA HIS A 192 9.52 2.51 19.47
C HIS A 192 8.10 3.09 19.31
N THR A 193 7.39 2.73 18.26
CA THR A 193 6.05 3.25 18.00
C THR A 193 5.01 2.64 18.94
N ASP A 194 3.85 3.31 19.09
CA ASP A 194 2.75 2.81 19.90
C ASP A 194 2.03 1.61 19.24
N VAL A 195 2.16 1.43 17.93
CA VAL A 195 1.65 0.27 17.18
C VAL A 195 2.84 -0.41 16.47
N PRO A 196 3.72 -1.14 17.19
CA PRO A 196 5.00 -1.58 16.65
C PRO A 196 4.95 -2.83 15.78
N ASP A 197 3.88 -3.59 15.86
CA ASP A 197 3.76 -4.90 15.21
C ASP A 197 2.31 -5.25 14.87
N TRP A 198 2.16 -6.26 14.02
CA TRP A 198 0.85 -6.74 13.60
C TRP A 198 -0.04 -7.24 14.74
N GLY A 199 0.54 -7.79 15.80
CA GLY A 199 -0.22 -8.30 16.96
C GLY A 199 -0.84 -7.17 17.77
N THR A 200 -0.11 -6.07 17.96
CA THR A 200 -0.63 -4.85 18.61
C THR A 200 -1.73 -4.20 17.73
N SER A 201 -1.49 -4.05 16.42
CA SER A 201 -2.51 -3.56 15.49
C SER A 201 -3.75 -4.44 15.49
N TYR A 202 -3.56 -5.77 15.42
CA TYR A 202 -4.67 -6.74 15.51
C TYR A 202 -5.46 -6.59 16.81
N ALA A 203 -4.81 -6.42 17.97
CA ALA A 203 -5.50 -6.27 19.24
C ALA A 203 -6.45 -5.06 19.24
N HIS A 204 -6.01 -3.92 18.70
CA HIS A 204 -6.85 -2.73 18.57
C HIS A 204 -8.02 -2.95 17.59
N VAL A 205 -7.75 -3.41 16.37
CA VAL A 205 -8.80 -3.56 15.36
C VAL A 205 -9.81 -4.67 15.71
N ALA A 206 -9.38 -5.72 16.41
CA ALA A 206 -10.29 -6.76 16.91
C ALA A 206 -11.24 -6.23 18.00
N ALA A 207 -10.75 -5.31 18.85
CA ALA A 207 -11.57 -4.69 19.89
C ALA A 207 -12.58 -3.68 19.31
N LEU A 208 -12.25 -3.02 18.19
CA LEU A 208 -13.13 -2.05 17.53
C LEU A 208 -14.34 -2.69 16.85
N GLY A 209 -14.16 -3.79 16.11
CA GLY A 209 -15.26 -4.50 15.47
C GLY A 209 -14.97 -4.93 14.03
N GLU A 210 -16.06 -5.26 13.28
CA GLU A 210 -15.96 -5.93 11.98
C GLU A 210 -15.37 -5.05 10.87
N ARG A 211 -15.57 -3.73 10.92
CA ARG A 211 -15.10 -2.76 9.93
C ARG A 211 -13.71 -2.19 10.23
N ALA A 212 -12.99 -2.76 11.19
CA ALA A 212 -11.61 -2.40 11.50
C ALA A 212 -10.66 -3.51 11.09
N PHE A 213 -9.57 -3.15 10.39
CA PHE A 213 -8.62 -4.07 9.79
C PHE A 213 -7.18 -3.61 10.00
N VAL A 214 -6.24 -4.52 9.80
CA VAL A 214 -4.80 -4.25 9.82
C VAL A 214 -4.34 -3.90 8.41
N CYS A 215 -3.53 -2.85 8.26
CA CYS A 215 -2.69 -2.63 7.09
C CYS A 215 -1.33 -3.29 7.32
N LEU A 216 -0.88 -4.07 6.35
CA LEU A 216 0.43 -4.67 6.34
C LEU A 216 1.32 -3.93 5.33
N ASP A 217 2.19 -3.05 5.83
CA ASP A 217 3.27 -2.49 5.03
C ASP A 217 4.45 -3.46 5.00
N THR A 218 4.95 -3.77 3.79
CA THR A 218 6.04 -4.73 3.60
C THR A 218 7.40 -4.22 4.08
N GLY A 219 7.57 -2.91 4.21
CA GLY A 219 8.76 -2.23 4.74
C GLY A 219 8.81 -2.14 6.27
N HIS A 220 7.67 -2.23 6.94
CA HIS A 220 7.53 -1.94 8.36
C HIS A 220 7.87 -3.12 9.29
N HIS A 221 8.89 -3.90 8.96
CA HIS A 221 9.31 -5.08 9.71
C HIS A 221 10.80 -5.07 10.00
N ALA A 222 11.20 -5.66 11.13
CA ALA A 222 12.60 -5.92 11.40
C ALA A 222 13.20 -6.89 10.35
N PRO A 223 14.49 -6.76 10.01
CA PRO A 223 15.15 -7.72 9.13
C PRO A 223 14.95 -9.16 9.60
N GLY A 224 14.63 -10.06 8.68
CA GLY A 224 14.38 -11.48 8.97
C GLY A 224 12.99 -11.84 9.45
N THR A 225 12.06 -10.88 9.54
CA THR A 225 10.65 -11.15 9.84
C THR A 225 10.02 -12.00 8.73
N ASN A 226 9.32 -13.06 9.13
CA ASN A 226 8.52 -13.89 8.22
C ASN A 226 7.18 -13.20 7.95
N ILE A 227 7.12 -12.39 6.88
CA ILE A 227 5.94 -11.57 6.55
C ILE A 227 4.80 -12.46 6.02
N GLU A 228 5.10 -13.49 5.23
CA GLU A 228 4.09 -14.43 4.72
C GLU A 228 3.35 -15.17 5.84
N PHE A 229 4.03 -15.43 6.99
CA PHE A 229 3.36 -15.95 8.18
C PHE A 229 2.36 -14.96 8.76
N ILE A 230 2.71 -13.67 8.82
CA ILE A 230 1.82 -12.61 9.28
C ILE A 230 0.58 -12.52 8.39
N VAL A 231 0.78 -12.56 7.06
CA VAL A 231 -0.30 -12.60 6.06
C VAL A 231 -1.25 -13.78 6.33
N ALA A 232 -0.69 -14.99 6.47
CA ALA A 232 -1.47 -16.19 6.74
C ALA A 232 -2.29 -16.07 8.04
N GLN A 233 -1.71 -15.48 9.10
CA GLN A 233 -2.41 -15.28 10.37
C GLN A 233 -3.52 -14.23 10.26
N LEU A 234 -3.26 -13.08 9.66
CA LEU A 234 -4.25 -12.01 9.51
C LEU A 234 -5.42 -12.43 8.62
N LEU A 235 -5.18 -13.20 7.55
CA LEU A 235 -6.24 -13.78 6.72
C LEU A 235 -7.06 -14.80 7.51
N ARG A 236 -6.40 -15.72 8.25
CA ARG A 236 -7.09 -16.70 9.11
C ARG A 236 -7.96 -16.03 10.17
N LEU A 237 -7.55 -14.87 10.66
CA LEU A 237 -8.27 -14.08 11.68
C LEU A 237 -9.34 -13.15 11.07
N GLY A 238 -9.40 -13.05 9.72
CA GLY A 238 -10.33 -12.16 9.02
C GLY A 238 -10.04 -10.67 9.25
N LYS A 239 -8.75 -10.31 9.46
CA LYS A 239 -8.36 -8.94 9.82
C LYS A 239 -7.29 -8.31 8.92
N LEU A 240 -6.88 -8.96 7.85
CA LEU A 240 -6.07 -8.31 6.82
C LEU A 240 -6.97 -7.43 5.95
N GLY A 241 -6.80 -6.11 5.99
CA GLY A 241 -7.61 -5.15 5.24
C GLY A 241 -6.89 -4.59 4.02
N SER A 242 -5.60 -4.31 4.15
CA SER A 242 -4.82 -3.77 3.04
C SER A 242 -3.35 -4.14 3.13
N PHE A 243 -2.68 -3.97 1.99
CA PHE A 243 -1.23 -3.94 1.89
C PHE A 243 -0.75 -2.56 1.50
N ASP A 244 0.45 -2.22 1.98
CA ASP A 244 1.32 -1.18 1.46
C ASP A 244 2.61 -1.85 0.98
N PHE A 245 2.71 -2.00 -0.35
CA PHE A 245 3.82 -2.69 -0.98
C PHE A 245 4.98 -1.74 -1.26
N ASN A 246 6.13 -2.07 -0.74
CA ASN A 246 7.43 -1.50 -1.08
C ASN A 246 8.52 -2.59 -0.95
N SER A 247 9.78 -2.21 -1.03
CA SER A 247 10.91 -3.06 -0.70
C SER A 247 11.83 -2.35 0.27
N ARG A 248 12.49 -3.12 1.12
CA ARG A 248 13.46 -2.62 2.09
C ARG A 248 14.67 -3.54 2.21
N PHE A 249 15.79 -3.00 2.65
CA PHE A 249 16.93 -3.78 3.13
C PHE A 249 17.11 -3.65 4.64
N TYR A 250 16.98 -2.46 5.18
CA TYR A 250 17.38 -2.17 6.56
C TYR A 250 16.24 -1.65 7.42
N ALA A 251 15.45 -0.73 6.88
CA ALA A 251 14.36 -0.07 7.59
C ALA A 251 13.22 0.21 6.60
N ASP A 252 12.53 1.30 6.80
CA ASP A 252 11.51 1.80 5.90
C ASP A 252 12.19 2.51 4.71
N ASP A 253 12.66 1.72 3.77
CA ASP A 253 13.47 2.21 2.66
C ASP A 253 12.63 2.66 1.46
N ASP A 254 11.33 2.33 1.41
CA ASP A 254 10.35 2.66 0.37
C ASP A 254 10.82 2.42 -1.07
N LEU A 255 11.61 1.36 -1.27
CA LEU A 255 12.19 1.04 -2.56
C LEU A 255 11.14 0.46 -3.53
N ILE A 256 11.47 0.43 -4.82
CA ILE A 256 10.68 -0.25 -5.84
C ILE A 256 10.30 -1.66 -5.36
N VAL A 257 9.02 -1.98 -5.41
CA VAL A 257 8.47 -3.26 -4.94
C VAL A 257 9.18 -4.44 -5.59
N GLY A 258 9.63 -5.38 -4.77
CA GLY A 258 10.36 -6.58 -5.23
C GLY A 258 11.82 -6.33 -5.64
N ALA A 259 12.34 -5.10 -5.51
CA ALA A 259 13.73 -4.81 -5.90
C ALA A 259 14.75 -5.42 -4.94
N ALA A 260 14.44 -5.47 -3.64
CA ALA A 260 15.34 -6.02 -2.63
C ALA A 260 15.22 -7.54 -2.52
N ASP A 261 14.00 -8.07 -2.44
CA ASP A 261 13.72 -9.50 -2.29
C ASP A 261 12.46 -9.91 -3.08
N PRO A 262 12.60 -10.22 -4.39
CA PRO A 262 11.47 -10.66 -5.20
C PRO A 262 10.91 -12.02 -4.74
N TYR A 263 11.71 -12.85 -4.11
CA TYR A 263 11.26 -14.12 -3.57
C TYR A 263 10.36 -13.94 -2.33
N GLN A 264 10.63 -12.95 -1.48
CA GLN A 264 9.74 -12.59 -0.37
C GLN A 264 8.37 -12.10 -0.91
N LEU A 265 8.38 -11.24 -1.92
CA LEU A 265 7.13 -10.77 -2.54
C LEU A 265 6.32 -11.93 -3.13
N PHE A 266 6.97 -12.88 -3.79
CA PHE A 266 6.33 -14.10 -4.30
C PHE A 266 5.69 -14.92 -3.17
N ARG A 267 6.39 -15.15 -2.04
CA ARG A 267 5.87 -15.90 -0.89
C ARG A 267 4.66 -15.20 -0.26
N ILE A 268 4.73 -13.88 -0.11
CA ILE A 268 3.62 -13.06 0.40
C ILE A 268 2.39 -13.23 -0.51
N LEU A 269 2.53 -13.02 -1.81
CA LEU A 269 1.43 -13.11 -2.76
C LEU A 269 0.88 -14.54 -2.87
N PHE A 270 1.72 -15.57 -2.71
CA PHE A 270 1.25 -16.94 -2.62
C PHE A 270 0.31 -17.14 -1.40
N GLU A 271 0.69 -16.66 -0.23
CA GLU A 271 -0.18 -16.76 0.96
C GLU A 271 -1.46 -15.94 0.83
N VAL A 272 -1.40 -14.76 0.18
CA VAL A 272 -2.60 -13.96 -0.13
C VAL A 272 -3.58 -14.77 -1.00
N ILE A 273 -3.10 -15.38 -2.07
CA ILE A 273 -3.91 -16.18 -3.00
C ILE A 273 -4.45 -17.44 -2.29
N ARG A 274 -3.58 -18.15 -1.56
CA ARG A 274 -3.95 -19.38 -0.84
C ARG A 274 -4.99 -19.11 0.26
N GLY A 275 -4.86 -17.98 0.95
CA GLY A 275 -5.74 -17.56 2.05
C GLY A 275 -7.03 -16.88 1.59
N GLY A 276 -7.30 -16.80 0.29
CA GLY A 276 -8.52 -16.19 -0.24
C GLY A 276 -8.55 -14.66 -0.18
N GLY A 277 -7.38 -14.02 -0.09
CA GLY A 277 -7.27 -12.55 -0.09
C GLY A 277 -7.27 -11.93 -1.49
N PHE A 278 -7.22 -12.75 -2.53
CA PHE A 278 -7.20 -12.28 -3.91
C PHE A 278 -7.71 -13.34 -4.90
N GLY A 279 -8.42 -12.89 -5.94
CA GLY A 279 -8.87 -13.72 -7.05
C GLY A 279 -10.39 -13.79 -7.18
N PRO A 280 -10.92 -14.50 -8.21
CA PRO A 280 -12.35 -14.61 -8.48
C PRO A 280 -13.18 -15.23 -7.33
N GLU A 281 -12.53 -16.04 -6.51
CA GLU A 281 -13.16 -16.74 -5.37
C GLU A 281 -12.64 -16.17 -4.03
N ALA A 282 -12.19 -14.91 -4.02
CA ALA A 282 -11.70 -14.27 -2.80
C ALA A 282 -12.80 -14.25 -1.72
N THR A 283 -12.43 -14.65 -0.51
CA THR A 283 -13.30 -14.65 0.67
C THR A 283 -12.99 -13.49 1.61
N ALA A 284 -11.85 -12.83 1.42
CA ALA A 284 -11.46 -11.62 2.12
C ALA A 284 -11.33 -10.46 1.11
N ASP A 285 -11.73 -9.28 1.54
CA ASP A 285 -11.65 -8.05 0.75
C ASP A 285 -10.39 -7.28 1.15
N VAL A 286 -9.27 -7.62 0.51
CA VAL A 286 -7.95 -7.03 0.78
C VAL A 286 -7.62 -6.01 -0.30
N ALA A 287 -7.36 -4.77 0.10
CA ALA A 287 -6.88 -3.73 -0.80
C ALA A 287 -5.36 -3.86 -1.02
N PHE A 288 -4.91 -3.57 -2.24
CA PHE A 288 -3.50 -3.54 -2.60
C PHE A 288 -3.10 -2.13 -2.96
N MET A 289 -2.18 -1.54 -2.19
CA MET A 289 -1.59 -0.23 -2.47
C MET A 289 -0.07 -0.35 -2.58
N LEU A 290 0.54 0.55 -3.31
CA LEU A 290 1.99 0.78 -3.24
C LEU A 290 2.26 1.84 -2.18
N ASP A 291 3.32 1.68 -1.42
CA ASP A 291 3.91 2.77 -0.63
C ASP A 291 5.40 2.95 -0.97
N GLN A 292 5.69 2.87 -2.27
CA GLN A 292 7.01 3.14 -2.82
C GLN A 292 7.15 4.62 -3.14
N CYS A 293 8.05 5.30 -2.46
CA CYS A 293 8.29 6.73 -2.62
C CYS A 293 9.77 7.07 -2.42
N HIS A 294 10.60 6.77 -3.39
CA HIS A 294 12.04 7.03 -3.32
C HIS A 294 12.44 8.32 -4.05
N ASN A 295 13.56 8.93 -3.67
CA ASN A 295 14.02 10.21 -4.21
C ASN A 295 15.07 10.11 -5.33
N ILE A 296 15.44 8.89 -5.75
CA ILE A 296 16.48 8.66 -6.76
C ILE A 296 15.86 8.42 -8.13
N GLU A 297 14.87 7.54 -8.21
CA GLU A 297 14.22 7.17 -9.44
C GLU A 297 13.23 8.26 -9.90
N LYS A 298 13.04 8.36 -11.23
CA LYS A 298 11.89 9.11 -11.77
C LYS A 298 10.59 8.46 -11.28
N LYS A 299 9.65 9.28 -10.81
CA LYS A 299 8.49 8.83 -10.04
C LYS A 299 7.57 7.89 -10.84
N ILE A 300 7.10 8.33 -12.00
CA ILE A 300 6.16 7.53 -12.80
C ILE A 300 6.77 6.20 -13.27
N PRO A 301 8.00 6.15 -13.83
CA PRO A 301 8.65 4.87 -14.15
C PRO A 301 8.84 3.97 -12.93
N GLY A 302 9.14 4.54 -11.77
CA GLY A 302 9.24 3.80 -10.51
C GLY A 302 7.92 3.11 -10.15
N GLN A 303 6.80 3.83 -10.20
CA GLN A 303 5.47 3.29 -9.95
C GLN A 303 5.08 2.21 -10.99
N ILE A 304 5.32 2.46 -12.29
CA ILE A 304 5.10 1.45 -13.34
C ILE A 304 5.90 0.18 -13.03
N ARG A 305 7.17 0.29 -12.64
CA ARG A 305 8.00 -0.86 -12.30
C ARG A 305 7.44 -1.64 -11.12
N SER A 306 7.02 -0.95 -10.07
CA SER A 306 6.43 -1.57 -8.88
C SER A 306 5.15 -2.33 -9.21
N VAL A 307 4.23 -1.73 -9.98
CA VAL A 307 3.01 -2.41 -10.46
C VAL A 307 3.33 -3.67 -11.26
N LEU A 308 4.30 -3.59 -12.19
CA LEU A 308 4.70 -4.73 -13.01
C LEU A 308 5.35 -5.85 -12.19
N ASN A 309 6.10 -5.51 -11.15
CA ASN A 309 6.73 -6.51 -10.28
C ASN A 309 5.68 -7.23 -9.42
N VAL A 310 4.68 -6.51 -8.90
CA VAL A 310 3.54 -7.15 -8.21
C VAL A 310 2.79 -8.09 -9.15
N GLN A 311 2.49 -7.65 -10.39
CA GLN A 311 1.83 -8.50 -11.40
C GLN A 311 2.65 -9.75 -11.70
N GLU A 312 3.96 -9.63 -11.90
CA GLU A 312 4.85 -10.74 -12.23
C GLU A 312 4.90 -11.77 -11.10
N MET A 313 5.05 -11.32 -9.85
CA MET A 313 5.09 -12.25 -8.71
C MET A 313 3.71 -12.87 -8.42
N THR A 314 2.61 -12.14 -8.65
CA THR A 314 1.26 -12.70 -8.60
C THR A 314 1.09 -13.84 -9.63
N ALA A 315 1.49 -13.60 -10.88
CA ALA A 315 1.39 -14.62 -11.92
C ALA A 315 2.22 -15.87 -11.60
N ARG A 316 3.42 -15.71 -11.06
CA ARG A 316 4.25 -16.85 -10.60
C ARG A 316 3.59 -17.59 -9.44
N ALA A 317 3.05 -16.90 -8.45
CA ALA A 317 2.36 -17.50 -7.31
C ALA A 317 1.12 -18.30 -7.73
N LEU A 318 0.41 -17.84 -8.75
CA LEU A 318 -0.72 -18.56 -9.34
C LEU A 318 -0.31 -19.86 -10.06
N LEU A 319 0.94 -19.99 -10.51
CA LEU A 319 1.44 -21.19 -11.19
C LEU A 319 1.89 -22.30 -10.23
N VAL A 320 1.96 -22.04 -8.92
CA VAL A 320 2.26 -23.10 -7.93
C VAL A 320 1.18 -24.19 -8.03
N ASP A 321 1.61 -25.44 -8.24
CA ASP A 321 0.70 -26.59 -8.18
C ASP A 321 0.31 -26.86 -6.72
N ARG A 322 -0.82 -26.25 -6.30
CA ARG A 322 -1.25 -26.28 -4.89
C ARG A 322 -1.64 -27.68 -4.41
N ASP A 323 -2.18 -28.53 -5.30
CA ASP A 323 -2.58 -29.89 -4.94
C ASP A 323 -1.34 -30.76 -4.73
N ALA A 324 -0.38 -30.71 -5.67
CA ALA A 324 0.90 -31.40 -5.54
C ALA A 324 1.69 -30.89 -4.32
N LEU A 325 1.71 -29.57 -4.08
CA LEU A 325 2.36 -28.97 -2.91
C LEU A 325 1.74 -29.48 -1.60
N THR A 326 0.41 -29.48 -1.51
CA THR A 326 -0.31 -29.98 -0.32
C THR A 326 -0.02 -31.46 -0.10
N ALA A 327 -0.09 -32.29 -1.14
CA ALA A 327 0.21 -33.72 -1.04
C ALA A 327 1.65 -33.98 -0.55
N ALA A 328 2.63 -33.24 -1.07
CA ALA A 328 4.02 -33.36 -0.62
C ALA A 328 4.19 -32.92 0.84
N GLN A 329 3.52 -31.84 1.27
CA GLN A 329 3.53 -31.36 2.65
C GLN A 329 2.92 -32.38 3.62
N GLU A 330 1.76 -32.98 3.26
CA GLU A 330 1.09 -33.98 4.07
C GLU A 330 1.89 -35.29 4.17
N ALA A 331 2.61 -35.66 3.11
CA ALA A 331 3.50 -36.80 3.10
C ALA A 331 4.83 -36.55 3.86
N GLY A 332 5.10 -35.30 4.29
CA GLY A 332 6.37 -34.92 4.89
C GLY A 332 7.54 -34.88 3.92
N ASP A 333 7.28 -34.88 2.61
CA ASP A 333 8.31 -34.75 1.56
C ASP A 333 8.64 -33.26 1.35
N VAL A 334 9.42 -32.72 2.30
CA VAL A 334 9.79 -31.30 2.35
C VAL A 334 10.60 -30.88 1.12
N LEU A 335 11.45 -31.79 0.59
CA LEU A 335 12.25 -31.50 -0.60
C LEU A 335 11.36 -31.35 -1.83
N LEU A 336 10.46 -32.30 -2.06
CA LEU A 336 9.50 -32.21 -3.18
C LEU A 336 8.61 -30.97 -3.05
N ALA A 337 8.12 -30.64 -1.86
CA ALA A 337 7.34 -29.44 -1.61
C ALA A 337 8.14 -28.18 -1.99
N ASN A 338 9.42 -28.10 -1.62
CA ASN A 338 10.29 -26.99 -2.01
C ASN A 338 10.50 -26.91 -3.53
N GLU A 339 10.76 -28.04 -4.20
CA GLU A 339 10.95 -28.07 -5.67
C GLU A 339 9.69 -27.55 -6.40
N ILE A 340 8.49 -28.01 -6.00
CA ILE A 340 7.23 -27.55 -6.59
C ILE A 340 7.09 -26.01 -6.44
N PHE A 341 7.44 -25.49 -5.28
CA PHE A 341 7.33 -24.07 -4.98
C PHE A 341 8.35 -23.22 -5.76
N MET A 342 9.60 -23.68 -5.81
CA MET A 342 10.69 -23.00 -6.52
C MET A 342 10.54 -23.06 -8.04
N ASP A 343 10.02 -24.16 -8.61
CA ASP A 343 9.73 -24.26 -10.03
C ASP A 343 8.77 -23.17 -10.52
N ALA A 344 7.75 -22.85 -9.70
CA ALA A 344 6.83 -21.76 -10.00
C ALA A 344 7.55 -20.39 -9.95
N PHE A 345 8.37 -20.17 -8.92
CA PHE A 345 9.15 -18.93 -8.80
C PHE A 345 10.10 -18.70 -9.97
N TYR A 346 10.77 -19.73 -10.46
CA TYR A 346 11.70 -19.62 -11.59
C TYR A 346 11.01 -19.61 -12.97
N THR A 347 9.69 -19.86 -13.03
CA THR A 347 8.97 -19.82 -14.30
C THR A 347 8.98 -18.42 -14.89
N ASP A 348 9.38 -18.27 -16.16
CA ASP A 348 9.27 -17.00 -16.89
C ASP A 348 7.82 -16.77 -17.32
N VAL A 349 7.16 -15.84 -16.64
CA VAL A 349 5.77 -15.46 -16.92
C VAL A 349 5.64 -14.23 -17.84
N ARG A 350 6.74 -13.57 -18.19
CA ARG A 350 6.71 -12.33 -18.99
C ARG A 350 6.03 -12.50 -20.36
N PRO A 351 6.21 -13.63 -21.10
CA PRO A 351 5.46 -13.84 -22.34
C PRO A 351 3.95 -13.97 -22.12
N LEU A 352 3.53 -14.58 -21.01
CA LEU A 352 2.10 -14.70 -20.64
C LEU A 352 1.50 -13.34 -20.29
N LEU A 353 2.25 -12.54 -19.56
CA LEU A 353 1.82 -11.18 -19.17
C LEU A 353 1.77 -10.24 -20.38
N ALA A 354 2.69 -10.36 -21.34
CA ALA A 354 2.66 -9.62 -22.58
C ALA A 354 1.39 -9.95 -23.39
N ALA A 355 1.10 -11.25 -23.55
CA ALA A 355 -0.12 -11.69 -24.25
C ALA A 355 -1.40 -11.20 -23.54
N TRP A 356 -1.45 -11.29 -22.19
CA TRP A 356 -2.59 -10.78 -21.40
C TRP A 356 -2.84 -9.30 -21.66
N ARG A 357 -1.77 -8.49 -21.72
CA ARG A 357 -1.88 -7.04 -21.99
C ARG A 357 -2.36 -6.78 -23.42
N GLU A 358 -1.78 -7.45 -24.42
CA GLU A 358 -2.14 -7.29 -25.83
C GLU A 358 -3.62 -7.62 -26.08
N GLU A 359 -4.16 -8.68 -25.47
CA GLU A 359 -5.58 -9.02 -25.57
C GLU A 359 -6.50 -7.93 -25.03
N ARG A 360 -6.01 -7.05 -24.14
CA ARG A 360 -6.73 -5.93 -23.52
C ARG A 360 -6.41 -4.58 -24.16
N GLY A 361 -5.68 -4.59 -25.28
CA GLY A 361 -5.27 -3.36 -25.97
C GLY A 361 -4.21 -2.55 -25.23
N LEU A 362 -3.54 -3.16 -24.25
CA LEU A 362 -2.44 -2.57 -23.50
C LEU A 362 -1.10 -2.86 -24.18
N PRO A 363 -0.06 -2.05 -23.93
CA PRO A 363 1.26 -2.33 -24.49
C PRO A 363 1.85 -3.61 -23.87
N ALA A 364 2.41 -4.49 -24.71
CA ALA A 364 3.11 -5.71 -24.27
C ALA A 364 4.23 -5.41 -23.26
N ASP A 365 4.95 -4.30 -23.47
CA ASP A 365 5.96 -3.73 -22.56
C ASP A 365 5.55 -2.31 -22.13
N PRO A 366 4.87 -2.17 -20.97
CA PRO A 366 4.40 -0.87 -20.46
C PRO A 366 5.53 0.13 -20.22
N MET A 367 6.67 -0.32 -19.71
CA MET A 367 7.80 0.56 -19.43
C MET A 367 8.37 1.16 -20.71
N ARG A 368 8.58 0.32 -21.73
CA ARG A 368 9.07 0.79 -23.03
C ARG A 368 8.07 1.73 -23.71
N ALA A 369 6.77 1.44 -23.61
CA ALA A 369 5.72 2.28 -24.17
C ALA A 369 5.67 3.63 -23.45
N TYR A 370 5.79 3.67 -22.12
CA TYR A 370 5.87 4.91 -21.35
C TYR A 370 7.08 5.75 -21.78
N LEU A 371 8.28 5.15 -21.80
CA LEU A 371 9.52 5.86 -22.19
C LEU A 371 9.48 6.40 -23.62
N ALA A 372 8.75 5.74 -24.53
CA ALA A 372 8.58 6.19 -25.92
C ALA A 372 7.44 7.22 -26.10
N SER A 373 6.62 7.46 -25.08
CA SER A 373 5.43 8.34 -25.19
C SER A 373 5.76 9.83 -25.18
N GLY A 374 6.94 10.23 -24.71
CA GLY A 374 7.29 11.63 -24.50
C GLY A 374 6.62 12.29 -23.30
N TYR A 375 5.85 11.54 -22.49
CA TYR A 375 5.11 12.11 -21.35
C TYR A 375 6.04 12.67 -20.28
N GLN A 376 7.17 12.00 -20.01
CA GLN A 376 8.16 12.49 -19.04
C GLN A 376 8.77 13.83 -19.46
N GLU A 377 9.17 13.93 -20.72
CA GLU A 377 9.74 15.17 -21.28
C GLU A 377 8.71 16.30 -21.28
N GLN A 378 7.46 15.99 -21.58
CA GLN A 378 6.37 16.95 -21.54
C GLN A 378 6.18 17.52 -20.12
N ILE A 379 6.02 16.68 -19.10
CA ILE A 379 5.81 17.17 -17.73
C ILE A 379 7.04 17.92 -17.18
N GLU A 380 8.25 17.51 -17.56
CA GLU A 380 9.49 18.22 -17.18
C GLU A 380 9.56 19.62 -17.83
N ALA A 381 9.03 19.79 -19.05
CA ALA A 381 8.94 21.07 -19.71
C ALA A 381 7.81 21.96 -19.15
N ASP A 382 6.66 21.39 -18.83
CA ASP A 382 5.45 22.13 -18.45
C ASP A 382 5.47 22.53 -16.96
N ARG A 383 6.09 21.72 -16.10
CA ARG A 383 6.10 21.91 -14.64
C ARG A 383 7.37 22.53 -14.11
N ILE A 384 7.84 23.58 -14.77
CA ILE A 384 9.02 24.33 -14.32
C ILE A 384 8.73 24.97 -12.96
N GLY A 385 9.60 24.72 -11.98
CA GLY A 385 9.49 25.27 -10.62
C GLY A 385 8.49 24.55 -9.71
N GLY A 386 8.03 23.35 -10.07
CA GLY A 386 7.24 22.51 -9.19
C GLY A 386 8.00 22.21 -7.89
N THR A 387 7.38 22.56 -6.76
CA THR A 387 8.00 22.44 -5.42
C THR A 387 7.22 21.59 -4.46
N GLN A 388 6.09 20.98 -4.90
CA GLN A 388 5.27 20.19 -4.00
C GLN A 388 6.07 18.98 -3.50
N ALA A 389 6.26 18.92 -2.18
CA ALA A 389 6.90 17.78 -1.56
C ALA A 389 5.87 16.65 -1.40
N GLY A 390 6.34 15.42 -1.44
CA GLY A 390 5.54 14.25 -1.06
C GLY A 390 5.27 14.18 0.44
N TRP A 391 6.09 14.89 1.24
CA TRP A 391 6.16 14.78 2.69
C TRP A 391 5.94 16.09 3.47
N ASN A 392 5.63 17.19 2.86
CA ASN A 392 5.48 18.49 3.55
C ASN A 392 4.05 18.92 3.64
#